data_885c8396efe300107239235ac6196037
#
_entry.id   885c8396efe300107239235ac6196037
#
_cell.length_a   1.000
_cell.length_b   1.000
_cell.length_c   1.000
_cell.angle_alpha   90.00
_cell.angle_beta   90.00
_cell.angle_gamma   90.00
#
_symmetry.space_group_name_H-M   'P 1'
#
loop_
_entity.id
_entity.type
_entity.pdbx_description
1 polymer ?
#
loop_
_entity_poly.entity_id
_entity_poly.type
_entity_poly.pdbx_seq_one_letter_code
_entity_poly.pdbx_strand_id
1 'polypeptide(L)'
;LFNFQNLTSFLGEQFGVFGPILFLTLIFLVFLFLRGKIEKRESRLLCFIVPILLIVTVQSFISRANANWAAPAYIAATILVAGWLSINYHRWILKVSFSLHTLTTAIIIFYFLSIPGYYPPLKSDPLRKLRGWSELSQSLSNTMSNYPQHTLLTEDRKTTASLLYGLREQSYPIKIWDYDGEPDHHYELTAKYTPKKENKIILVAKWETPHPILTNFAFVERLEPLKVKIGKNTYRTIHLFELKDYHEN
;
A
#
# COMPACT_ATOMS: atom_id res chain seq x y z
N LEU A 1 12.51 -15.71 17.23
CA LEU A 1 13.57 -14.83 17.73
C LEU A 1 13.02 -13.41 17.78
N PHE A 2 13.09 -12.77 18.94
CA PHE A 2 12.62 -11.40 19.15
C PHE A 2 13.46 -10.41 18.35
N ASN A 3 12.82 -9.47 17.65
CA ASN A 3 13.48 -8.50 16.78
C ASN A 3 13.28 -7.07 17.29
N PHE A 4 14.26 -6.57 18.04
CA PHE A 4 14.25 -5.20 18.58
C PHE A 4 14.26 -4.12 17.49
N GLN A 5 14.85 -4.39 16.32
CA GLN A 5 14.87 -3.43 15.22
C GLN A 5 13.46 -3.21 14.63
N ASN A 6 12.67 -4.27 14.50
CA ASN A 6 11.28 -4.14 14.05
C ASN A 6 10.45 -3.36 15.07
N LEU A 7 10.64 -3.62 16.37
CA LEU A 7 9.96 -2.89 17.43
C LEU A 7 10.27 -1.39 17.40
N THR A 8 11.56 -1.03 17.35
CA THR A 8 11.98 0.39 17.32
C THR A 8 11.53 1.08 16.06
N SER A 9 11.57 0.41 14.89
CA SER A 9 11.03 0.94 13.65
C SER A 9 9.53 1.18 13.76
N PHE A 10 8.77 0.21 14.26
CA PHE A 10 7.32 0.34 14.44
C PHE A 10 6.98 1.51 15.36
N LEU A 11 7.63 1.62 16.52
CA LEU A 11 7.40 2.72 17.46
C LEU A 11 7.79 4.07 16.86
N GLY A 12 8.90 4.15 16.11
CA GLY A 12 9.31 5.35 15.40
C GLY A 12 8.30 5.79 14.33
N GLU A 13 7.74 4.84 13.59
CA GLU A 13 6.71 5.09 12.57
C GLU A 13 5.41 5.66 13.17
N GLN A 14 5.10 5.39 14.45
CA GLN A 14 3.91 5.94 15.10
C GLN A 14 3.97 7.47 15.24
N PHE A 15 5.16 8.05 15.32
CA PHE A 15 5.32 9.51 15.27
C PHE A 15 4.88 10.11 13.92
N GLY A 16 5.04 9.34 12.84
CA GLY A 16 4.55 9.73 11.52
C GLY A 16 3.05 9.52 11.34
N VAL A 17 2.49 8.42 11.91
CA VAL A 17 1.07 8.06 11.73
C VAL A 17 0.14 8.87 12.62
N PHE A 18 0.45 9.02 13.89
CA PHE A 18 -0.40 9.75 14.85
C PHE A 18 0.08 11.20 15.09
N GLY A 19 1.30 11.50 14.66
CA GLY A 19 1.97 12.78 14.88
C GLY A 19 2.73 12.86 16.19
N PRO A 20 3.89 13.54 16.21
CA PRO A 20 4.81 13.48 17.34
C PRO A 20 4.19 14.00 18.64
N ILE A 21 3.47 15.13 18.58
CA ILE A 21 2.87 15.76 19.76
C ILE A 21 1.74 14.91 20.33
N LEU A 22 0.85 14.40 19.47
CA LEU A 22 -0.28 13.58 19.91
C LEU A 22 0.20 12.25 20.46
N PHE A 23 1.20 11.64 19.84
CA PHE A 23 1.75 10.34 20.28
C PHE A 23 2.47 10.46 21.64
N LEU A 24 3.29 11.50 21.84
CA LEU A 24 3.91 11.76 23.14
C LEU A 24 2.87 12.04 24.23
N THR A 25 1.83 12.80 23.93
CA THR A 25 0.73 13.04 24.87
C THR A 25 0.00 11.73 25.20
N LEU A 26 -0.23 10.87 24.22
CA LEU A 26 -0.84 9.56 24.43
C LEU A 26 0.02 8.69 25.36
N ILE A 27 1.33 8.62 25.11
CA ILE A 27 2.27 7.89 25.98
C ILE A 27 2.18 8.41 27.41
N PHE A 28 2.17 9.73 27.60
CA PHE A 28 2.01 10.35 28.90
C PHE A 28 0.70 9.96 29.58
N LEU A 29 -0.41 9.94 28.86
CA LEU A 29 -1.72 9.52 29.39
C LEU A 29 -1.76 8.03 29.75
N VAL A 30 -1.15 7.18 28.94
CA VAL A 30 -0.98 5.75 29.30
C VAL A 30 -0.13 5.60 30.58
N PHE A 31 0.92 6.39 30.72
CA PHE A 31 1.72 6.39 31.96
C PHE A 31 0.89 6.82 33.17
N LEU A 32 0.06 7.88 33.07
CA LEU A 32 -0.84 8.29 34.14
C LEU A 32 -1.88 7.22 34.47
N PHE A 33 -2.39 6.52 33.48
CA PHE A 33 -3.32 5.39 33.65
C PHE A 33 -2.68 4.26 34.45
N LEU A 34 -1.48 3.86 34.11
CA LEU A 34 -0.73 2.83 34.83
C LEU A 34 -0.40 3.23 36.27
N ARG A 35 -0.34 4.54 36.54
CA ARG A 35 -0.15 5.10 37.89
C ARG A 35 -1.46 5.31 38.66
N GLY A 36 -2.62 4.98 38.08
CA GLY A 36 -3.94 5.25 38.68
C GLY A 36 -4.27 6.73 38.83
N LYS A 37 -3.59 7.62 38.08
CA LYS A 37 -3.72 9.07 38.15
C LYS A 37 -4.55 9.66 37.00
N ILE A 38 -5.53 8.93 36.49
CA ILE A 38 -6.40 9.36 35.39
C ILE A 38 -7.84 9.21 35.79
N GLU A 39 -8.72 10.09 35.26
CA GLU A 39 -10.14 10.04 35.56
C GLU A 39 -10.84 8.85 34.89
N LYS A 40 -12.03 8.47 35.42
CA LYS A 40 -12.81 7.33 34.88
C LYS A 40 -13.21 7.50 33.41
N ARG A 41 -13.41 8.73 32.95
CA ARG A 41 -13.78 9.04 31.56
C ARG A 41 -12.63 8.71 30.61
N GLU A 42 -11.44 9.18 30.91
CA GLU A 42 -10.22 8.94 30.11
C GLU A 42 -9.83 7.46 30.16
N SER A 43 -9.95 6.83 31.34
CA SER A 43 -9.68 5.41 31.56
C SER A 43 -10.52 4.52 30.62
N ARG A 44 -11.79 4.86 30.40
CA ARG A 44 -12.64 4.10 29.46
C ARG A 44 -12.12 4.14 28.02
N LEU A 45 -11.63 5.27 27.55
CA LEU A 45 -11.04 5.38 26.22
C LEU A 45 -9.73 4.58 26.11
N LEU A 46 -8.93 4.60 27.18
CA LEU A 46 -7.68 3.81 27.25
C LEU A 46 -7.92 2.30 27.17
N CYS A 47 -9.04 1.80 27.67
CA CYS A 47 -9.44 0.40 27.53
C CYS A 47 -9.63 -0.03 26.05
N PHE A 48 -9.95 0.90 25.14
CA PHE A 48 -10.01 0.62 23.70
C PHE A 48 -8.66 0.84 23.00
N ILE A 49 -7.81 1.71 23.52
CA ILE A 49 -6.54 2.09 22.92
C ILE A 49 -5.44 1.08 23.26
N VAL A 50 -5.27 0.81 24.55
CA VAL A 50 -4.13 0.06 25.09
C VAL A 50 -4.08 -1.38 24.56
N PRO A 51 -5.16 -2.15 24.51
CA PRO A 51 -5.10 -3.52 23.99
C PRO A 51 -4.63 -3.57 22.50
N ILE A 52 -5.14 -2.69 21.66
CA ILE A 52 -4.78 -2.65 20.24
C ILE A 52 -3.29 -2.30 20.09
N LEU A 53 -2.84 -1.23 20.75
CA LEU A 53 -1.43 -0.82 20.71
C LEU A 53 -0.51 -1.91 21.27
N LEU A 54 -0.92 -2.57 22.36
CA LEU A 54 -0.13 -3.64 22.96
C LEU A 54 0.02 -4.83 22.01
N ILE A 55 -1.10 -5.30 21.42
CA ILE A 55 -1.09 -6.43 20.47
C ILE A 55 -0.17 -6.13 19.28
N VAL A 56 -0.32 -4.96 18.65
CA VAL A 56 0.48 -4.62 17.48
C VAL A 56 1.96 -4.39 17.86
N THR A 57 2.23 -3.83 19.04
CA THR A 57 3.60 -3.67 19.57
C THR A 57 4.26 -5.03 19.83
N VAL A 58 3.55 -5.97 20.46
CA VAL A 58 4.04 -7.34 20.66
C VAL A 58 4.24 -8.03 19.31
N GLN A 59 3.32 -7.89 18.38
CA GLN A 59 3.47 -8.42 17.02
C GLN A 59 4.71 -7.85 16.32
N SER A 60 5.00 -6.55 16.46
CA SER A 60 6.19 -5.93 15.87
C SER A 60 7.49 -6.48 16.46
N PHE A 61 7.46 -6.97 17.69
CA PHE A 61 8.60 -7.59 18.36
C PHE A 61 8.85 -9.04 17.89
N ILE A 62 7.78 -9.76 17.51
CA ILE A 62 7.86 -11.14 17.00
C ILE A 62 8.17 -11.15 15.50
N SER A 63 7.49 -10.27 14.76
CA SER A 63 7.56 -10.20 13.30
C SER A 63 7.38 -8.75 12.84
N ARG A 64 7.51 -8.48 11.54
CA ARG A 64 7.28 -7.15 10.99
C ARG A 64 5.81 -6.76 11.14
N ALA A 65 5.53 -5.64 11.79
CA ALA A 65 4.22 -5.00 11.81
C ALA A 65 4.24 -3.73 10.94
N ASN A 66 3.16 -3.46 10.21
CA ASN A 66 3.03 -2.22 9.47
C ASN A 66 2.52 -1.10 10.39
N ALA A 67 3.01 0.12 10.20
CA ALA A 67 2.66 1.29 11.01
C ALA A 67 1.15 1.54 11.13
N ASN A 68 0.40 1.31 10.06
CA ASN A 68 -1.05 1.53 9.99
C ASN A 68 -1.89 0.48 10.73
N TRP A 69 -1.30 -0.60 11.23
CA TRP A 69 -2.05 -1.60 12.01
C TRP A 69 -2.53 -1.04 13.35
N ALA A 70 -1.85 -0.02 13.87
CA ALA A 70 -2.28 0.71 15.07
C ALA A 70 -3.42 1.73 14.82
N ALA A 71 -3.77 2.02 13.57
CA ALA A 71 -4.76 3.05 13.22
C ALA A 71 -6.11 2.94 13.93
N PRO A 72 -6.70 1.76 14.16
CA PRO A 72 -7.95 1.65 14.91
C PRO A 72 -7.87 2.22 16.33
N ALA A 73 -6.72 2.12 17.00
CA ALA A 73 -6.51 2.70 18.32
C ALA A 73 -6.55 4.24 18.29
N TYR A 74 -6.12 4.84 17.18
CA TYR A 74 -5.99 6.28 17.07
C TYR A 74 -7.32 7.01 16.90
N ILE A 75 -8.41 6.33 16.60
CA ILE A 75 -9.75 6.91 16.63
C ILE A 75 -10.08 7.34 18.07
N ALA A 76 -10.02 6.41 19.02
CA ALA A 76 -10.25 6.69 20.43
C ALA A 76 -9.15 7.59 21.04
N ALA A 77 -7.88 7.40 20.60
CA ALA A 77 -6.75 8.20 21.06
C ALA A 77 -6.89 9.69 20.69
N THR A 78 -7.39 10.00 19.50
CA THR A 78 -7.63 11.38 19.08
C THR A 78 -8.64 12.07 20.02
N ILE A 79 -9.75 11.38 20.32
CA ILE A 79 -10.78 11.90 21.25
C ILE A 79 -10.18 12.10 22.63
N LEU A 80 -9.43 11.13 23.13
CA LEU A 80 -8.79 11.19 24.43
C LEU A 80 -7.80 12.36 24.54
N VAL A 81 -6.83 12.42 23.63
CA VAL A 81 -5.75 13.42 23.66
C VAL A 81 -6.31 14.84 23.45
N ALA A 82 -7.17 15.02 22.45
CA ALA A 82 -7.78 16.31 22.19
C ALA A 82 -8.66 16.79 23.36
N GLY A 83 -9.47 15.89 23.92
CA GLY A 83 -10.31 16.19 25.08
C GLY A 83 -9.48 16.56 26.31
N TRP A 84 -8.46 15.75 26.63
CA TRP A 84 -7.60 15.98 27.78
C TRP A 84 -6.83 17.31 27.68
N LEU A 85 -6.21 17.60 26.53
CA LEU A 85 -5.50 18.85 26.29
C LEU A 85 -6.44 20.09 26.35
N SER A 86 -7.68 19.94 25.89
CA SER A 86 -8.66 21.01 25.91
C SER A 86 -9.13 21.36 27.34
N ILE A 87 -9.35 20.33 28.15
CA ILE A 87 -9.86 20.48 29.53
C ILE A 87 -8.78 21.00 30.48
N ASN A 88 -7.54 20.53 30.31
CA ASN A 88 -6.41 20.89 31.15
C ASN A 88 -5.68 22.16 30.70
N TYR A 89 -6.38 23.04 29.95
CA TYR A 89 -5.85 24.34 29.48
C TYR A 89 -4.63 24.28 28.58
N HIS A 90 -4.36 23.15 27.96
CA HIS A 90 -3.23 22.98 27.03
C HIS A 90 -3.62 23.12 25.55
N ARG A 91 -4.64 23.96 25.26
CA ARG A 91 -5.16 24.21 23.89
C ARG A 91 -4.09 24.70 22.91
N TRP A 92 -3.06 25.37 23.40
CA TRP A 92 -1.96 25.82 22.56
C TRP A 92 -1.18 24.61 21.94
N ILE A 93 -1.04 23.50 22.69
CA ILE A 93 -0.41 22.26 22.21
C ILE A 93 -1.23 21.69 21.04
N LEU A 94 -2.57 21.70 21.14
CA LEU A 94 -3.44 21.29 20.03
C LEU A 94 -3.25 22.18 18.80
N LYS A 95 -3.17 23.52 19.00
CA LYS A 95 -2.94 24.45 17.88
C LYS A 95 -1.59 24.17 17.18
N VAL A 96 -0.53 23.97 17.96
CA VAL A 96 0.80 23.63 17.41
C VAL A 96 0.75 22.28 16.67
N SER A 97 0.12 21.27 17.26
CA SER A 97 -0.03 19.96 16.63
C SER A 97 -0.81 20.06 15.31
N PHE A 98 -1.95 20.76 15.31
CA PHE A 98 -2.76 20.96 14.11
C PHE A 98 -2.00 21.73 13.03
N SER A 99 -1.28 22.79 13.39
CA SER A 99 -0.45 23.56 12.45
C SER A 99 0.66 22.69 11.83
N LEU A 100 1.30 21.84 12.64
CA LEU A 100 2.33 20.92 12.16
C LEU A 100 1.76 19.91 11.16
N HIS A 101 0.60 19.29 11.48
CA HIS A 101 -0.06 18.34 10.57
C HIS A 101 -0.51 19.02 9.28
N THR A 102 -1.10 20.21 9.37
CA THR A 102 -1.53 20.98 8.20
C THR A 102 -0.35 21.34 7.31
N LEU A 103 0.75 21.82 7.89
CA LEU A 103 1.96 22.17 7.15
C LEU A 103 2.57 20.92 6.47
N THR A 104 2.69 19.81 7.20
CA THR A 104 3.20 18.56 6.63
C THR A 104 2.31 18.06 5.48
N THR A 105 1.00 18.10 5.66
CA THR A 105 0.03 17.72 4.61
C THR A 105 0.15 18.65 3.40
N ALA A 106 0.26 19.97 3.63
CA ALA A 106 0.44 20.94 2.54
C ALA A 106 1.73 20.70 1.77
N ILE A 107 2.83 20.39 2.45
CA ILE A 107 4.12 20.04 1.82
C ILE A 107 3.97 18.77 0.98
N ILE A 108 3.31 17.74 1.50
CA ILE A 108 3.07 16.49 0.76
C ILE A 108 2.22 16.75 -0.47
N ILE A 109 1.11 17.50 -0.33
CA ILE A 109 0.23 17.85 -1.46
C ILE A 109 1.00 18.68 -2.49
N PHE A 110 1.73 19.70 -2.05
CA PHE A 110 2.57 20.51 -2.93
C PHE A 110 3.59 19.65 -3.68
N TYR A 111 4.25 18.72 -3.00
CA TYR A 111 5.17 17.76 -3.61
C TYR A 111 4.49 16.87 -4.66
N PHE A 112 3.25 16.45 -4.41
CA PHE A 112 2.45 15.67 -5.37
C PHE A 112 2.04 16.49 -6.60
N LEU A 113 1.62 17.75 -6.38
CA LEU A 113 1.16 18.64 -7.44
C LEU A 113 2.31 19.32 -8.19
N SER A 114 3.49 19.37 -7.57
CA SER A 114 4.67 19.99 -8.17
C SER A 114 5.17 19.19 -9.37
N ILE A 115 4.97 19.76 -10.52
CA ILE A 115 5.59 19.51 -11.80
C ILE A 115 5.55 18.05 -12.27
N PRO A 116 4.71 17.74 -13.27
CA PRO A 116 4.83 16.51 -14.02
C PRO A 116 6.29 16.38 -14.54
N GLY A 117 6.97 15.30 -14.18
CA GLY A 117 8.37 15.06 -14.60
C GLY A 117 9.46 15.54 -13.64
N TYR A 118 9.13 16.26 -12.56
CA TYR A 118 10.11 16.53 -11.49
C TYR A 118 10.31 15.32 -10.60
N TYR A 119 11.52 14.87 -10.50
CA TYR A 119 11.94 13.78 -9.63
C TYR A 119 12.91 14.34 -8.58
N PRO A 120 12.56 14.23 -7.29
CA PRO A 120 13.46 14.74 -6.26
C PRO A 120 14.80 13.97 -6.27
N PRO A 121 15.91 14.64 -5.86
CA PRO A 121 17.24 14.03 -5.80
C PRO A 121 17.38 12.97 -4.68
N LEU A 122 16.34 12.71 -3.90
CA LEU A 122 16.35 11.76 -2.80
C LEU A 122 16.61 10.34 -3.30
N LYS A 123 17.50 9.61 -2.64
CA LYS A 123 17.81 8.20 -2.92
C LYS A 123 16.57 7.29 -2.83
N SER A 124 15.53 7.70 -2.10
CA SER A 124 14.24 7.04 -2.02
C SER A 124 13.10 8.05 -2.17
N ASP A 125 12.53 8.14 -3.36
CA ASP A 125 11.27 8.87 -3.58
C ASP A 125 10.12 8.10 -2.90
N PRO A 126 9.46 8.66 -1.88
CA PRO A 126 8.36 7.99 -1.18
C PRO A 126 7.18 7.71 -2.12
N LEU A 127 7.05 8.46 -3.21
CA LEU A 127 5.97 8.33 -4.19
C LEU A 127 6.34 7.43 -5.38
N ARG A 128 7.57 6.91 -5.45
CA ARG A 128 8.03 6.06 -6.56
C ARG A 128 7.08 4.89 -6.84
N LYS A 129 6.46 4.35 -5.79
CA LYS A 129 5.51 3.22 -5.92
C LYS A 129 4.21 3.63 -6.63
N LEU A 130 3.85 4.91 -6.62
CA LEU A 130 2.62 5.45 -7.21
C LEU A 130 2.83 6.02 -8.61
N ARG A 131 4.07 6.41 -8.96
CA ARG A 131 4.37 7.05 -10.25
C ARG A 131 4.30 6.07 -11.42
N GLY A 132 3.96 6.58 -12.60
CA GLY A 132 4.04 5.89 -13.89
C GLY A 132 2.96 4.86 -14.16
N TRP A 133 1.94 4.72 -13.30
CA TRP A 133 0.86 3.78 -13.56
C TRP A 133 -0.12 4.29 -14.62
N SER A 134 -0.35 5.61 -14.70
CA SER A 134 -1.22 6.22 -15.71
C SER A 134 -0.63 6.04 -17.11
N GLU A 135 0.62 6.43 -17.26
CA GLU A 135 1.36 6.32 -18.53
C GLU A 135 1.54 4.86 -18.97
N LEU A 136 1.76 3.97 -17.99
CA LEU A 136 1.87 2.54 -18.24
C LEU A 136 0.53 1.94 -18.70
N SER A 137 -0.57 2.31 -18.05
CA SER A 137 -1.91 1.87 -18.45
C SER A 137 -2.26 2.38 -19.85
N GLN A 138 -1.92 3.63 -20.18
CA GLN A 138 -2.12 4.18 -21.51
C GLN A 138 -1.30 3.43 -22.57
N SER A 139 -0.03 3.17 -22.30
CA SER A 139 0.83 2.39 -23.20
C SER A 139 0.31 0.96 -23.40
N LEU A 140 -0.16 0.33 -22.30
CA LEU A 140 -0.75 -1.00 -22.36
C LEU A 140 -2.05 -0.99 -23.17
N SER A 141 -2.91 0.02 -22.99
CA SER A 141 -4.14 0.18 -23.78
C SER A 141 -3.85 0.30 -25.28
N ASN A 142 -2.81 1.06 -25.65
CA ASN A 142 -2.38 1.18 -27.04
C ASN A 142 -1.89 -0.18 -27.60
N THR A 143 -1.16 -0.94 -26.80
CA THR A 143 -0.76 -2.31 -27.19
C THR A 143 -1.97 -3.21 -27.35
N MET A 144 -2.90 -3.20 -26.39
CA MET A 144 -4.09 -4.03 -26.39
C MET A 144 -5.04 -3.76 -27.57
N SER A 145 -4.96 -2.61 -28.22
CA SER A 145 -5.74 -2.34 -29.44
C SER A 145 -5.42 -3.32 -30.57
N ASN A 146 -4.22 -3.89 -30.58
CA ASN A 146 -3.80 -4.97 -31.52
C ASN A 146 -4.27 -6.36 -31.08
N TYR A 147 -4.77 -6.48 -29.85
CA TYR A 147 -5.15 -7.76 -29.21
C TYR A 147 -6.59 -7.71 -28.64
N PRO A 148 -7.61 -7.36 -29.45
CA PRO A 148 -8.95 -7.01 -28.94
C PRO A 148 -9.70 -8.17 -28.27
N GLN A 149 -9.29 -9.41 -28.53
CA GLN A 149 -9.92 -10.62 -27.97
C GLN A 149 -9.11 -11.26 -26.83
N HIS A 150 -8.03 -10.59 -26.38
CA HIS A 150 -7.18 -11.14 -25.35
C HIS A 150 -7.61 -10.72 -23.96
N THR A 151 -7.45 -11.62 -23.00
CA THR A 151 -7.57 -11.35 -21.57
C THR A 151 -6.22 -10.85 -21.06
N LEU A 152 -6.21 -9.76 -20.28
CA LEU A 152 -5.04 -9.33 -19.53
C LEU A 152 -4.89 -10.23 -18.29
N LEU A 153 -3.79 -10.94 -18.20
CA LEU A 153 -3.43 -11.76 -17.05
C LEU A 153 -2.33 -11.08 -16.25
N THR A 154 -2.50 -10.98 -14.97
CA THR A 154 -1.52 -10.41 -14.02
C THR A 154 -1.08 -11.47 -13.02
N GLU A 155 0.07 -11.27 -12.39
CA GLU A 155 0.66 -12.22 -11.44
C GLU A 155 0.74 -11.67 -10.01
N ASP A 156 0.44 -10.37 -9.80
CA ASP A 156 0.53 -9.77 -8.47
C ASP A 156 -0.58 -8.74 -8.21
N ARG A 157 -0.98 -8.67 -6.94
CA ARG A 157 -2.05 -7.80 -6.45
C ARG A 157 -1.89 -6.33 -6.83
N LYS A 158 -0.66 -5.81 -6.82
CA LYS A 158 -0.41 -4.40 -7.06
C LYS A 158 -0.60 -4.04 -8.53
N THR A 159 -0.07 -4.85 -9.43
CA THR A 159 -0.24 -4.69 -10.87
C THR A 159 -1.72 -4.83 -11.23
N THR A 160 -2.40 -5.86 -10.70
CA THR A 160 -3.85 -6.05 -10.90
C THR A 160 -4.64 -4.81 -10.49
N ALA A 161 -4.44 -4.32 -9.25
CA ALA A 161 -5.14 -3.14 -8.74
C ALA A 161 -4.90 -1.89 -9.59
N SER A 162 -3.64 -1.69 -10.00
CA SER A 162 -3.25 -0.51 -10.78
C SER A 162 -3.84 -0.55 -12.19
N LEU A 163 -3.88 -1.72 -12.83
CA LEU A 163 -4.45 -1.88 -14.17
C LEU A 163 -5.98 -1.83 -14.15
N LEU A 164 -6.63 -2.44 -13.16
CA LEU A 164 -8.08 -2.32 -12.98
C LEU A 164 -8.51 -0.85 -12.84
N TYR A 165 -7.73 -0.04 -12.11
CA TYR A 165 -8.01 1.38 -12.00
C TYR A 165 -7.63 2.15 -13.26
N GLY A 166 -6.44 1.91 -13.83
CA GLY A 166 -5.92 2.66 -14.96
C GLY A 166 -6.67 2.38 -16.27
N LEU A 167 -7.23 1.17 -16.43
CA LEU A 167 -7.99 0.72 -17.61
C LEU A 167 -9.50 0.64 -17.35
N ARG A 168 -10.02 1.28 -16.31
CA ARG A 168 -11.44 1.19 -15.91
C ARG A 168 -12.43 1.68 -16.96
N GLU A 169 -11.97 2.54 -17.88
CA GLU A 169 -12.79 3.08 -18.98
C GLU A 169 -12.76 2.18 -20.22
N GLN A 170 -11.86 1.21 -20.25
CA GLN A 170 -11.74 0.20 -21.29
C GLN A 170 -12.37 -1.12 -20.82
N SER A 171 -12.97 -1.85 -21.76
CA SER A 171 -13.66 -3.11 -21.48
C SER A 171 -12.73 -4.33 -21.53
N TYR A 172 -11.45 -4.19 -21.19
CA TYR A 172 -10.54 -5.35 -21.17
C TYR A 172 -10.83 -6.25 -19.98
N PRO A 173 -11.01 -7.57 -20.20
CA PRO A 173 -11.07 -8.51 -19.08
C PRO A 173 -9.69 -8.62 -18.42
N ILE A 174 -9.60 -8.21 -17.16
CA ILE A 174 -8.37 -8.30 -16.36
C ILE A 174 -8.55 -9.40 -15.33
N LYS A 175 -7.64 -10.35 -15.33
CA LYS A 175 -7.62 -11.52 -14.45
C LYS A 175 -6.28 -11.63 -13.74
N ILE A 176 -6.25 -12.35 -12.62
CA ILE A 176 -5.03 -12.67 -11.90
C ILE A 176 -4.81 -14.17 -11.86
N TRP A 177 -3.56 -14.56 -11.97
CA TRP A 177 -3.14 -15.94 -11.77
C TRP A 177 -3.10 -16.25 -10.27
N ASP A 178 -3.71 -17.35 -9.87
CA ASP A 178 -3.65 -17.91 -8.54
C ASP A 178 -2.76 -19.16 -8.59
N TYR A 179 -1.65 -19.14 -7.85
CA TYR A 179 -0.58 -20.14 -7.96
C TYR A 179 -0.88 -21.45 -7.25
N ASP A 180 -1.55 -21.39 -6.12
CA ASP A 180 -1.78 -22.53 -5.22
C ASP A 180 -3.27 -22.90 -5.09
N GLY A 181 -4.16 -22.09 -5.64
CA GLY A 181 -5.60 -22.29 -5.58
C GLY A 181 -6.22 -21.78 -4.29
N GLU A 182 -5.42 -21.31 -3.34
CA GLU A 182 -5.87 -20.72 -2.08
C GLU A 182 -5.77 -19.18 -2.14
N PRO A 183 -6.89 -18.45 -2.18
CA PRO A 183 -6.87 -17.01 -2.39
C PRO A 183 -6.22 -16.25 -1.22
N ASP A 184 -5.07 -15.65 -1.48
CA ASP A 184 -4.35 -14.77 -0.53
C ASP A 184 -4.95 -13.37 -0.42
N HIS A 185 -5.73 -12.95 -1.41
CA HIS A 185 -6.30 -11.60 -1.45
C HIS A 185 -7.54 -11.49 -2.33
N HIS A 186 -8.22 -10.33 -2.19
CA HIS A 186 -9.50 -10.04 -2.83
C HIS A 186 -9.55 -10.31 -4.35
N TYR A 187 -8.48 -9.99 -5.09
CA TYR A 187 -8.49 -10.16 -6.55
C TYR A 187 -8.43 -11.63 -6.98
N GLU A 188 -7.79 -12.51 -6.23
CA GLU A 188 -7.84 -13.95 -6.47
C GLU A 188 -9.24 -14.51 -6.22
N LEU A 189 -10.01 -13.92 -5.29
CA LEU A 189 -11.41 -14.26 -5.09
C LEU A 189 -12.33 -13.77 -6.22
N THR A 190 -12.11 -12.54 -6.71
CA THR A 190 -13.09 -11.85 -7.58
C THR A 190 -12.70 -11.79 -9.05
N ALA A 191 -11.42 -11.92 -9.36
CA ALA A 191 -10.86 -11.79 -10.70
C ALA A 191 -9.92 -12.96 -11.05
N LYS A 192 -10.04 -14.09 -10.37
CA LYS A 192 -9.25 -15.30 -10.65
C LYS A 192 -9.35 -15.69 -12.12
N TYR A 193 -8.22 -16.01 -12.70
CA TYR A 193 -8.16 -16.60 -14.04
C TYR A 193 -8.57 -18.08 -13.97
N THR A 194 -9.54 -18.43 -14.81
CA THR A 194 -9.93 -19.83 -15.01
C THR A 194 -9.45 -20.25 -16.39
N PRO A 195 -8.44 -21.12 -16.47
CA PRO A 195 -7.88 -21.54 -17.74
C PRO A 195 -8.90 -22.23 -18.65
N LYS A 196 -8.86 -21.87 -19.94
CA LYS A 196 -9.55 -22.57 -21.03
C LYS A 196 -8.61 -22.65 -22.22
N LYS A 197 -8.64 -23.75 -22.96
CA LYS A 197 -7.74 -24.01 -24.09
C LYS A 197 -7.79 -22.91 -25.15
N GLU A 198 -8.96 -22.35 -25.38
CA GLU A 198 -9.22 -21.34 -26.42
C GLU A 198 -8.84 -19.92 -26.01
N ASN A 199 -8.44 -19.71 -24.75
CA ASN A 199 -8.14 -18.38 -24.26
C ASN A 199 -6.85 -17.82 -24.85
N LYS A 200 -6.96 -16.61 -25.38
CA LYS A 200 -5.80 -15.79 -25.78
C LYS A 200 -5.51 -14.80 -24.68
N ILE A 201 -4.27 -14.71 -24.26
CA ILE A 201 -3.87 -13.99 -23.08
C ILE A 201 -2.71 -13.06 -23.39
N ILE A 202 -2.72 -11.86 -22.84
CA ILE A 202 -1.52 -11.04 -22.65
C ILE A 202 -1.18 -11.07 -21.16
N LEU A 203 -0.11 -11.77 -20.83
CA LEU A 203 0.46 -11.77 -19.50
C LEU A 203 1.26 -10.49 -19.28
N VAL A 204 0.94 -9.81 -18.18
CA VAL A 204 1.62 -8.60 -17.70
C VAL A 204 2.52 -8.99 -16.54
N ALA A 205 3.77 -9.28 -16.84
CA ALA A 205 4.75 -9.78 -15.88
C ALA A 205 5.69 -8.66 -15.38
N LYS A 206 6.06 -8.75 -14.12
CA LYS A 206 7.03 -7.86 -13.50
C LYS A 206 8.47 -8.25 -13.81
N TRP A 207 8.69 -9.51 -14.11
CA TRP A 207 10.00 -10.12 -14.30
C TRP A 207 10.24 -10.48 -15.78
N GLU A 208 11.49 -10.37 -16.21
CA GLU A 208 11.91 -10.69 -17.57
C GLU A 208 12.10 -12.20 -17.79
N THR A 209 12.50 -12.89 -16.74
CA THR A 209 12.76 -14.33 -16.78
C THR A 209 11.45 -15.12 -16.87
N PRO A 210 11.45 -16.26 -17.56
CA PRO A 210 10.28 -17.11 -17.65
C PRO A 210 9.73 -17.44 -16.26
N HIS A 211 8.49 -17.09 -16.05
CA HIS A 211 7.78 -17.40 -14.83
C HIS A 211 7.16 -18.81 -14.94
N PRO A 212 6.92 -19.54 -13.84
CA PRO A 212 6.23 -20.83 -13.88
C PRO A 212 4.90 -20.84 -14.65
N ILE A 213 4.21 -19.69 -14.73
CA ILE A 213 3.01 -19.57 -15.56
C ILE A 213 3.25 -19.95 -17.02
N LEU A 214 4.41 -19.59 -17.58
CA LEU A 214 4.70 -19.80 -19.00
C LEU A 214 4.75 -21.27 -19.38
N THR A 215 5.11 -22.15 -18.45
CA THR A 215 5.18 -23.60 -18.69
C THR A 215 3.81 -24.25 -18.89
N ASN A 216 2.73 -23.54 -18.55
CA ASN A 216 1.36 -24.03 -18.72
C ASN A 216 0.74 -23.66 -20.09
N PHE A 217 1.54 -23.12 -21.00
CA PHE A 217 1.07 -22.70 -22.31
C PHE A 217 1.98 -23.24 -23.41
N ALA A 218 1.37 -23.83 -24.46
CA ALA A 218 2.12 -24.37 -25.59
C ALA A 218 2.67 -23.28 -26.53
N PHE A 219 2.00 -22.13 -26.59
CA PHE A 219 2.48 -20.97 -27.34
C PHE A 219 2.81 -19.83 -26.36
N VAL A 220 4.04 -19.36 -26.43
CA VAL A 220 4.57 -18.25 -25.65
C VAL A 220 5.38 -17.34 -26.57
N GLU A 221 4.90 -16.14 -26.79
CA GLU A 221 5.61 -15.12 -27.55
C GLU A 221 5.89 -13.91 -26.67
N ARG A 222 7.14 -13.48 -26.62
CA ARG A 222 7.55 -12.29 -25.88
C ARG A 222 7.28 -11.04 -26.73
N LEU A 223 6.50 -10.12 -26.18
CA LEU A 223 6.23 -8.81 -26.79
C LEU A 223 7.22 -7.75 -26.30
N GLU A 224 7.22 -6.60 -26.95
CA GLU A 224 8.01 -5.44 -26.51
C GLU A 224 7.63 -5.01 -25.08
N PRO A 225 8.60 -4.88 -24.16
CA PRO A 225 8.34 -4.47 -22.79
C PRO A 225 7.94 -2.99 -22.74
N LEU A 226 6.99 -2.68 -21.88
CA LEU A 226 6.59 -1.30 -21.64
C LEU A 226 7.49 -0.68 -20.55
N LYS A 227 8.10 0.47 -20.88
CA LYS A 227 9.01 1.20 -19.99
C LYS A 227 8.51 2.62 -19.78
N VAL A 228 8.21 2.97 -18.52
CA VAL A 228 7.78 4.31 -18.13
C VAL A 228 8.76 4.91 -17.14
N LYS A 229 9.18 6.14 -17.38
CA LYS A 229 10.10 6.84 -16.50
C LYS A 229 9.39 7.25 -15.21
N ILE A 230 9.94 6.84 -14.05
CA ILE A 230 9.41 7.14 -12.72
C ILE A 230 10.40 7.86 -11.82
N GLY A 231 11.60 8.13 -12.31
CA GLY A 231 12.66 8.83 -11.62
C GLY A 231 13.72 9.32 -12.58
N LYS A 232 14.74 10.03 -12.08
CA LYS A 232 15.81 10.60 -12.92
C LYS A 232 16.45 9.53 -13.82
N ASN A 233 16.80 8.37 -13.25
CA ASN A 233 17.37 7.21 -13.94
C ASN A 233 16.63 5.91 -13.56
N THR A 234 15.34 5.99 -13.27
CA THR A 234 14.55 4.86 -12.81
C THR A 234 13.34 4.72 -13.69
N TYR A 235 13.09 3.48 -14.13
CA TYR A 235 11.95 3.13 -14.97
C TYR A 235 11.08 2.09 -14.26
N ARG A 236 9.80 2.17 -14.50
CA ARG A 236 8.87 1.06 -14.30
C ARG A 236 8.83 0.28 -15.58
N THR A 237 9.25 -0.97 -15.52
CA THR A 237 9.20 -1.88 -16.65
C THR A 237 8.20 -2.98 -16.35
N ILE A 238 7.37 -3.31 -17.32
CA ILE A 238 6.59 -4.54 -17.34
C ILE A 238 6.89 -5.30 -18.64
N HIS A 239 6.94 -6.60 -18.52
CA HIS A 239 7.17 -7.50 -19.63
C HIS A 239 5.84 -8.10 -20.06
N LEU A 240 5.65 -8.19 -21.37
CA LEU A 240 4.41 -8.67 -21.96
C LEU A 240 4.70 -9.98 -22.69
N PHE A 241 3.81 -10.95 -22.51
CA PHE A 241 3.87 -12.22 -23.23
C PHE A 241 2.49 -12.54 -23.80
N GLU A 242 2.43 -12.89 -25.08
CA GLU A 242 1.24 -13.49 -25.66
C GLU A 242 1.26 -15.00 -25.37
N LEU A 243 0.18 -15.50 -24.78
CA LEU A 243 0.04 -16.89 -24.35
C LEU A 243 -1.21 -17.49 -25.00
N LYS A 244 -1.07 -18.72 -25.54
CA LYS A 244 -2.18 -19.49 -26.14
C LYS A 244 -2.02 -20.97 -25.78
N ASP A 245 -3.08 -21.71 -25.99
CA ASP A 245 -3.12 -23.18 -25.86
C ASP A 245 -2.68 -23.64 -24.47
N TYR A 246 -3.51 -23.29 -23.48
CA TYR A 246 -3.31 -23.71 -22.09
C TYR A 246 -3.33 -25.25 -22.00
N HIS A 247 -2.38 -25.81 -21.25
CA HIS A 247 -2.32 -27.21 -20.84
C HIS A 247 -1.95 -27.29 -19.36
N GLU A 248 -2.52 -28.24 -18.68
CA GLU A 248 -2.21 -28.55 -17.29
C GLU A 248 -0.94 -29.42 -17.26
N ASN A 249 0.09 -29.00 -16.53
CA ASN A 249 1.32 -29.79 -16.34
C ASN A 249 1.18 -30.75 -15.17
#